data_414a52a79e7fec9383af36408291f452
#
_entry.id   414a52a79e7fec9383af36408291f452
#
_cell.length_a   1.000
_cell.length_b   1.000
_cell.length_c   1.000
_cell.angle_alpha   90.00
_cell.angle_beta   90.00
_cell.angle_gamma   90.00
#
_symmetry.space_group_name_H-M   'P 1'
#
loop_
_entity.id
_entity.type
_entity.pdbx_description
1 polymer ?
#
loop_
_entity_poly.entity_id
_entity_poly.type
_entity_poly.pdbx_seq_one_letter_code
_entity_poly.pdbx_strand_id
1 'polypeptide(L)'
;EWEQLLSTYTKEDLECAVKLAQEIAVERFGRNIYFRGIIEFSNFCKCDCYYCGIRKSNKKCQRYRLTLQDIMECCKEGYENGFRTFVLQGGEDGWFSDEKMCDIVKTIKENYPDCAVTLSLGERSYESYKLLKEAGADRYLLRHETADAEHFGMLHPENQTLDSRMQCLYDLKALGYQTGCGIMVGTPGQTAEIIAKDMKFMEKFRPEMIGVGPFLPHKDTPFKDEEKGSVELTLLILALCRIMLPDVLLPATTALGTVESDGKITVDIVPFIF
;
A
#
# COMPACT_ATOMS: atom_id res chain seq x y z
N GLU A 1 8.24 22.63 9.29
CA GLU A 1 6.91 22.50 9.93
C GLU A 1 6.53 21.03 10.15
N TRP A 2 6.53 20.15 9.11
CA TRP A 2 6.24 18.71 9.26
C TRP A 2 7.13 18.01 10.27
N GLU A 3 8.45 18.20 10.17
CA GLU A 3 9.42 17.59 11.08
C GLU A 3 9.17 18.02 12.54
N GLN A 4 8.91 19.32 12.76
CA GLN A 4 8.61 19.83 14.10
C GLN A 4 7.34 19.18 14.66
N LEU A 5 6.26 19.15 13.88
CA LEU A 5 5.01 18.51 14.31
C LEU A 5 5.23 17.03 14.66
N LEU A 6 5.88 16.28 13.76
CA LEU A 6 6.12 14.84 13.94
C LEU A 6 7.08 14.51 15.11
N SER A 7 7.95 15.47 15.50
CA SER A 7 8.87 15.28 16.63
C SER A 7 8.27 15.64 17.98
N THR A 8 7.24 16.51 18.00
CA THR A 8 6.75 17.11 19.25
C THR A 8 5.25 16.99 19.47
N TYR A 9 4.54 16.22 18.61
CA TYR A 9 3.09 16.07 18.76
C TYR A 9 2.71 15.50 20.12
N THR A 10 1.61 16.00 20.64
CA THR A 10 0.99 15.55 21.87
C THR A 10 -0.21 14.64 21.56
N LYS A 11 -0.76 14.01 22.58
CA LYS A 11 -2.02 13.25 22.45
C LYS A 11 -3.17 14.16 22.00
N GLU A 12 -3.20 15.41 22.47
CA GLU A 12 -4.21 16.40 22.09
C GLU A 12 -4.08 16.78 20.60
N ASP A 13 -2.84 16.89 20.07
CA ASP A 13 -2.62 17.12 18.64
C ASP A 13 -3.12 15.95 17.79
N LEU A 14 -2.86 14.71 18.23
CA LEU A 14 -3.38 13.51 17.58
C LEU A 14 -4.91 13.49 17.57
N GLU A 15 -5.55 13.71 18.72
CA GLU A 15 -7.02 13.74 18.84
C GLU A 15 -7.63 14.83 17.95
N CYS A 16 -7.01 16.03 17.90
CA CYS A 16 -7.44 17.12 17.05
C CYS A 16 -7.30 16.77 15.56
N ALA A 17 -6.15 16.22 15.13
CA ALA A 17 -5.92 15.80 13.75
C ALA A 17 -6.89 14.69 13.31
N VAL A 18 -7.12 13.69 14.15
CA VAL A 18 -8.07 12.60 13.88
C VAL A 18 -9.49 13.13 13.73
N LYS A 19 -9.93 14.02 14.62
CA LYS A 19 -11.27 14.62 14.54
C LYS A 19 -11.47 15.41 13.25
N LEU A 20 -10.51 16.26 12.88
CA LEU A 20 -10.57 17.03 11.64
C LEU A 20 -10.56 16.12 10.41
N ALA A 21 -9.71 15.07 10.40
CA ALA A 21 -9.66 14.08 9.33
C ALA A 21 -11.00 13.34 9.17
N GLN A 22 -11.66 12.99 10.26
CA GLN A 22 -12.99 12.36 10.25
C GLN A 22 -14.06 13.28 9.67
N GLU A 23 -14.07 14.57 10.05
CA GLU A 23 -14.98 15.56 9.50
C GLU A 23 -14.82 15.68 7.98
N ILE A 24 -13.58 15.77 7.51
CA ILE A 24 -13.25 15.81 6.07
C ILE A 24 -13.67 14.51 5.37
N ALA A 25 -13.38 13.35 5.95
CA ALA A 25 -13.74 12.07 5.37
C ALA A 25 -15.26 11.92 5.21
N VAL A 26 -16.03 12.32 6.24
CA VAL A 26 -17.51 12.30 6.19
C VAL A 26 -18.05 13.28 5.14
N GLU A 27 -17.46 14.46 5.02
CA GLU A 27 -17.85 15.43 3.99
C GLU A 27 -17.61 14.89 2.58
N ARG A 28 -16.47 14.21 2.33
CA ARG A 28 -16.06 13.75 1.00
C ARG A 28 -16.65 12.41 0.59
N PHE A 29 -16.77 11.46 1.52
CA PHE A 29 -17.15 10.07 1.24
C PHE A 29 -18.44 9.63 1.95
N GLY A 30 -19.03 10.49 2.75
CA GLY A 30 -20.17 10.13 3.59
C GLY A 30 -19.77 9.19 4.73
N ARG A 31 -20.73 8.39 5.21
CA ARG A 31 -20.48 7.35 6.24
C ARG A 31 -20.39 5.95 5.64
N ASN A 32 -20.01 5.86 4.37
CA ASN A 32 -19.89 4.58 3.69
C ASN A 32 -18.51 3.98 3.90
N ILE A 33 -18.47 2.67 4.08
CA ILE A 33 -17.24 1.88 4.10
C ILE A 33 -17.17 1.10 2.78
N TYR A 34 -16.06 1.29 2.05
CA TYR A 34 -15.83 0.62 0.77
C TYR A 34 -14.96 -0.62 0.96
N PHE A 35 -15.52 -1.79 0.74
CA PHE A 35 -14.78 -3.04 0.81
C PHE A 35 -13.97 -3.28 -0.46
N ARG A 36 -12.75 -3.84 -0.27
CA ARG A 36 -11.84 -4.25 -1.34
C ARG A 36 -11.46 -5.70 -1.15
N GLY A 37 -11.65 -6.53 -2.18
CA GLY A 37 -11.19 -7.91 -2.19
C GLY A 37 -9.71 -7.95 -2.55
N ILE A 38 -8.85 -8.34 -1.60
CA ILE A 38 -7.43 -8.55 -1.86
C ILE A 38 -7.23 -10.00 -2.25
N ILE A 39 -6.62 -10.22 -3.42
CA ILE A 39 -6.28 -11.54 -3.95
C ILE A 39 -4.74 -11.59 -4.00
N GLU A 40 -4.15 -12.27 -3.03
CA GLU A 40 -2.70 -12.51 -2.98
C GLU A 40 -2.37 -13.68 -3.90
N PHE A 41 -2.24 -13.40 -5.22
CA PHE A 41 -2.14 -14.44 -6.23
C PHE A 41 -0.78 -15.13 -6.34
N SER A 42 0.28 -14.52 -5.79
CA SER A 42 1.62 -15.11 -5.74
C SER A 42 2.43 -14.53 -4.58
N ASN A 43 3.18 -15.39 -3.90
CA ASN A 43 4.18 -14.99 -2.92
C ASN A 43 5.63 -15.24 -3.37
N PHE A 44 5.85 -15.51 -4.66
CA PHE A 44 7.19 -15.46 -5.24
C PHE A 44 7.60 -14.00 -5.46
N CYS A 45 8.86 -13.67 -5.16
CA CYS A 45 9.41 -12.35 -5.39
C CYS A 45 10.87 -12.44 -5.81
N LYS A 46 11.28 -11.66 -6.82
CA LYS A 46 12.67 -11.52 -7.23
C LYS A 46 13.47 -10.59 -6.32
N CYS A 47 12.78 -9.73 -5.56
CA CYS A 47 13.36 -8.72 -4.67
C CYS A 47 13.76 -9.32 -3.32
N ASP A 48 14.69 -8.65 -2.64
CA ASP A 48 15.22 -9.11 -1.37
C ASP A 48 15.14 -8.05 -0.26
N CYS A 49 14.05 -7.26 -0.25
CA CYS A 49 13.79 -6.20 0.73
C CYS A 49 13.94 -6.74 2.15
N TYR A 50 14.63 -5.99 3.02
CA TYR A 50 15.08 -6.49 4.32
C TYR A 50 13.95 -6.68 5.34
N TYR A 51 12.79 -6.08 5.10
CA TYR A 51 11.59 -6.17 5.94
C TYR A 51 10.57 -7.21 5.47
N CYS A 52 10.69 -7.74 4.24
CA CYS A 52 9.62 -8.47 3.59
C CYS A 52 9.67 -9.98 3.83
N GLY A 53 8.61 -10.57 4.37
CA GLY A 53 8.51 -12.01 4.65
C GLY A 53 8.56 -12.89 3.39
N ILE A 54 8.15 -12.37 2.21
CA ILE A 54 8.21 -13.08 0.93
C ILE A 54 9.47 -12.77 0.12
N ARG A 55 10.49 -12.15 0.73
CA ARG A 55 11.76 -11.85 0.08
C ARG A 55 12.41 -13.09 -0.54
N LYS A 56 13.20 -12.89 -1.62
CA LYS A 56 13.86 -13.96 -2.39
C LYS A 56 14.68 -14.91 -1.52
N SER A 57 15.42 -14.36 -0.55
CA SER A 57 16.32 -15.14 0.32
C SER A 57 15.58 -15.93 1.39
N ASN A 58 14.29 -15.69 1.66
CA ASN A 58 13.53 -16.45 2.63
C ASN A 58 13.21 -17.85 2.09
N LYS A 59 14.01 -18.84 2.49
CA LYS A 59 13.84 -20.25 2.09
C LYS A 59 12.79 -20.99 2.93
N LYS A 60 12.30 -20.39 4.03
CA LYS A 60 11.28 -20.98 4.90
C LYS A 60 9.86 -20.64 4.41
N CYS A 61 9.72 -19.65 3.52
CA CYS A 61 8.43 -19.26 2.97
C CYS A 61 7.90 -20.37 2.04
N GLN A 62 6.74 -20.93 2.38
CA GLN A 62 6.04 -21.85 1.49
C GLN A 62 5.49 -21.04 0.29
N ARG A 63 6.02 -21.34 -0.90
CA ARG A 63 5.71 -20.60 -2.11
C ARG A 63 4.50 -21.17 -2.83
N TYR A 64 3.65 -20.27 -3.36
CA TYR A 64 2.49 -20.63 -4.17
C TYR A 64 2.26 -19.62 -5.30
N ARG A 65 1.50 -20.05 -6.27
CA ARG A 65 0.90 -19.22 -7.34
C ARG A 65 -0.53 -19.69 -7.56
N LEU A 66 -1.46 -18.78 -7.56
CA LEU A 66 -2.84 -19.07 -7.94
C LEU A 66 -2.96 -19.23 -9.46
N THR A 67 -3.86 -20.07 -9.90
CA THR A 67 -4.25 -20.17 -11.30
C THR A 67 -5.26 -19.06 -11.65
N LEU A 68 -5.51 -18.86 -12.95
CA LEU A 68 -6.58 -17.96 -13.39
C LEU A 68 -7.94 -18.39 -12.79
N GLN A 69 -8.19 -19.68 -12.71
CA GLN A 69 -9.42 -20.22 -12.14
C GLN A 69 -9.54 -19.85 -10.66
N ASP A 70 -8.48 -20.05 -9.85
CA ASP A 70 -8.50 -19.67 -8.42
C ASP A 70 -8.78 -18.17 -8.24
N ILE A 71 -8.15 -17.32 -9.08
CA ILE A 71 -8.36 -15.88 -9.05
C ILE A 71 -9.82 -15.53 -9.37
N MET A 72 -10.40 -16.16 -10.38
CA MET A 72 -11.79 -15.92 -10.78
C MET A 72 -12.80 -16.44 -9.74
N GLU A 73 -12.49 -17.53 -9.04
CA GLU A 73 -13.30 -18.01 -7.92
C GLU A 73 -13.30 -16.98 -6.77
N CYS A 74 -12.13 -16.42 -6.43
CA CYS A 74 -12.04 -15.32 -5.46
C CYS A 74 -12.84 -14.08 -5.90
N CYS A 75 -12.76 -13.71 -7.18
CA CYS A 75 -13.53 -12.59 -7.73
C CYS A 75 -15.04 -12.84 -7.63
N LYS A 76 -15.49 -14.07 -7.95
CA LYS A 76 -16.91 -14.46 -7.86
C LYS A 76 -17.41 -14.34 -6.42
N GLU A 77 -16.70 -14.94 -5.48
CA GLU A 77 -17.07 -14.88 -4.06
C GLU A 77 -17.10 -13.44 -3.55
N GLY A 78 -16.09 -12.64 -3.89
CA GLY A 78 -16.04 -11.23 -3.53
C GLY A 78 -17.20 -10.43 -4.13
N TYR A 79 -17.54 -10.66 -5.40
CA TYR A 79 -18.63 -9.97 -6.09
C TYR A 79 -19.99 -10.29 -5.46
N GLU A 80 -20.24 -11.57 -5.17
CA GLU A 80 -21.46 -12.05 -4.49
C GLU A 80 -21.59 -11.45 -3.07
N ASN A 81 -20.46 -11.20 -2.40
CA ASN A 81 -20.41 -10.50 -1.10
C ASN A 81 -20.42 -8.96 -1.22
N GLY A 82 -20.66 -8.41 -2.39
CA GLY A 82 -20.84 -6.97 -2.59
C GLY A 82 -19.55 -6.18 -2.84
N PHE A 83 -18.39 -6.84 -2.97
CA PHE A 83 -17.15 -6.13 -3.34
C PHE A 83 -17.24 -5.61 -4.78
N ARG A 84 -16.70 -4.39 -4.98
CA ARG A 84 -16.64 -3.73 -6.30
C ARG A 84 -15.22 -3.23 -6.62
N THR A 85 -14.24 -3.73 -5.88
CA THR A 85 -12.81 -3.52 -6.14
C THR A 85 -12.06 -4.80 -5.85
N PHE A 86 -11.31 -5.28 -6.82
CA PHE A 86 -10.37 -6.39 -6.66
C PHE A 86 -8.95 -5.86 -6.70
N VAL A 87 -8.15 -6.25 -5.71
CA VAL A 87 -6.73 -5.89 -5.61
C VAL A 87 -5.91 -7.14 -5.85
N LEU A 88 -5.27 -7.22 -7.02
CA LEU A 88 -4.33 -8.28 -7.33
C LEU A 88 -2.97 -7.90 -6.73
N GLN A 89 -2.60 -8.58 -5.66
CA GLN A 89 -1.36 -8.33 -4.93
C GLN A 89 -0.44 -9.53 -5.01
N GLY A 90 0.84 -9.28 -5.20
CA GLY A 90 1.87 -10.32 -5.21
C GLY A 90 3.26 -9.76 -5.06
N GLY A 91 4.25 -10.64 -4.95
CA GLY A 91 5.64 -10.26 -5.12
C GLY A 91 5.95 -9.96 -6.60
N GLU A 92 7.13 -9.44 -6.87
CA GLU A 92 7.63 -9.27 -8.25
C GLU A 92 8.00 -10.64 -8.84
N ASP A 93 6.98 -11.35 -9.28
CA ASP A 93 7.06 -12.71 -9.80
C ASP A 93 7.11 -12.71 -11.34
N GLY A 94 8.28 -13.01 -11.90
CA GLY A 94 8.47 -13.05 -13.35
C GLY A 94 7.69 -14.16 -14.08
N TRP A 95 7.09 -15.11 -13.36
CA TRP A 95 6.23 -16.12 -13.97
C TRP A 95 4.92 -15.51 -14.49
N PHE A 96 4.43 -14.45 -13.83
CA PHE A 96 3.30 -13.65 -14.29
C PHE A 96 3.80 -12.59 -15.29
N SER A 97 4.04 -13.04 -16.53
CA SER A 97 4.39 -12.17 -17.66
C SER A 97 3.30 -11.11 -17.91
N ASP A 98 3.62 -10.10 -18.72
CA ASP A 98 2.64 -9.08 -19.11
C ASP A 98 1.43 -9.71 -19.80
N GLU A 99 1.65 -10.69 -20.68
CA GLU A 99 0.56 -11.42 -21.35
C GLU A 99 -0.40 -12.07 -20.36
N LYS A 100 0.13 -12.86 -19.41
CA LYS A 100 -0.68 -13.54 -18.39
C LYS A 100 -1.44 -12.54 -17.51
N MET A 101 -0.78 -11.45 -17.09
CA MET A 101 -1.44 -10.44 -16.28
C MET A 101 -2.51 -9.68 -17.06
N CYS A 102 -2.26 -9.39 -18.34
CA CYS A 102 -3.29 -8.79 -19.21
C CYS A 102 -4.50 -9.72 -19.38
N ASP A 103 -4.28 -11.01 -19.55
CA ASP A 103 -5.37 -12.00 -19.66
C ASP A 103 -6.20 -12.05 -18.36
N ILE A 104 -5.54 -12.05 -17.20
CA ILE A 104 -6.23 -12.02 -15.91
C ILE A 104 -7.08 -10.75 -15.78
N VAL A 105 -6.48 -9.56 -16.07
CA VAL A 105 -7.18 -8.28 -15.96
C VAL A 105 -8.38 -8.21 -16.91
N LYS A 106 -8.21 -8.61 -18.18
CA LYS A 106 -9.29 -8.67 -19.18
C LYS A 106 -10.40 -9.59 -18.74
N THR A 107 -10.07 -10.81 -18.29
CA THR A 107 -11.05 -11.78 -17.81
C THR A 107 -11.86 -11.23 -16.64
N ILE A 108 -11.24 -10.54 -15.70
CA ILE A 108 -11.95 -9.89 -14.59
C ILE A 108 -12.88 -8.79 -15.12
N LYS A 109 -12.40 -7.92 -16.01
CA LYS A 109 -13.20 -6.80 -16.54
C LYS A 109 -14.36 -7.28 -17.43
N GLU A 110 -14.21 -8.38 -18.15
CA GLU A 110 -15.27 -8.98 -18.94
C GLU A 110 -16.40 -9.59 -18.08
N ASN A 111 -16.03 -10.23 -16.97
CA ASN A 111 -17.00 -10.87 -16.07
C ASN A 111 -17.60 -9.90 -15.03
N TYR A 112 -16.84 -8.86 -14.63
CA TYR A 112 -17.22 -7.89 -13.59
C TYR A 112 -16.91 -6.46 -14.06
N PRO A 113 -17.62 -5.94 -15.10
CA PRO A 113 -17.31 -4.65 -15.71
C PRO A 113 -17.51 -3.45 -14.79
N ASP A 114 -18.34 -3.60 -13.75
CA ASP A 114 -18.59 -2.59 -12.70
C ASP A 114 -17.57 -2.61 -11.57
N CYS A 115 -16.62 -3.57 -11.59
CA CYS A 115 -15.56 -3.65 -10.60
C CYS A 115 -14.28 -2.91 -11.05
N ALA A 116 -13.66 -2.21 -10.11
CA ALA A 116 -12.33 -1.66 -10.31
C ALA A 116 -11.26 -2.73 -10.07
N VAL A 117 -10.26 -2.81 -10.96
CA VAL A 117 -9.09 -3.66 -10.81
C VAL A 117 -7.89 -2.83 -10.39
N THR A 118 -7.37 -3.14 -9.20
CA THR A 118 -6.15 -2.54 -8.65
C THR A 118 -5.01 -3.54 -8.74
N LEU A 119 -3.87 -3.11 -9.24
CA LEU A 119 -2.65 -3.93 -9.29
C LEU A 119 -1.65 -3.48 -8.22
N SER A 120 -0.98 -4.44 -7.58
CA SER A 120 0.13 -4.22 -6.65
C SER A 120 1.19 -5.30 -6.89
N LEU A 121 1.98 -5.11 -7.94
CA LEU A 121 2.89 -6.10 -8.54
C LEU A 121 4.37 -5.69 -8.43
N GLY A 122 4.68 -4.63 -7.67
CA GLY A 122 6.01 -4.05 -7.59
C GLY A 122 6.41 -3.23 -8.82
N GLU A 123 7.70 -3.18 -9.13
CA GLU A 123 8.25 -2.40 -10.22
C GLU A 123 8.20 -3.16 -11.55
N ARG A 124 7.70 -2.48 -12.58
CA ARG A 124 7.66 -2.95 -13.96
C ARG A 124 8.14 -1.87 -14.93
N SER A 125 8.37 -2.21 -16.18
CA SER A 125 8.70 -1.23 -17.21
C SER A 125 7.48 -0.37 -17.59
N TYR A 126 7.73 0.80 -18.16
CA TYR A 126 6.69 1.68 -18.71
C TYR A 126 5.77 0.94 -19.69
N GLU A 127 6.35 0.14 -20.60
CA GLU A 127 5.56 -0.64 -21.56
C GLU A 127 4.69 -1.70 -20.89
N SER A 128 5.19 -2.36 -19.83
CA SER A 128 4.39 -3.28 -19.02
C SER A 128 3.19 -2.57 -18.37
N TYR A 129 3.42 -1.42 -17.74
CA TYR A 129 2.32 -0.62 -17.18
C TYR A 129 1.30 -0.20 -18.22
N LYS A 130 1.77 0.20 -19.41
CA LYS A 130 0.89 0.57 -20.52
C LYS A 130 0.01 -0.58 -20.97
N LEU A 131 0.58 -1.77 -21.20
CA LEU A 131 -0.16 -2.97 -21.60
C LEU A 131 -1.22 -3.33 -20.56
N LEU A 132 -0.89 -3.29 -19.28
CA LEU A 132 -1.82 -3.59 -18.18
C LEU A 132 -2.94 -2.54 -18.09
N LYS A 133 -2.65 -1.27 -18.36
CA LYS A 133 -3.64 -0.20 -18.43
C LYS A 133 -4.62 -0.43 -19.60
N GLU A 134 -4.09 -0.76 -20.77
CA GLU A 134 -4.87 -1.08 -21.96
C GLU A 134 -5.72 -2.35 -21.78
N ALA A 135 -5.26 -3.29 -20.95
CA ALA A 135 -6.03 -4.48 -20.58
C ALA A 135 -7.21 -4.17 -19.64
N GLY A 136 -7.28 -2.98 -19.05
CA GLY A 136 -8.38 -2.52 -18.22
C GLY A 136 -8.06 -2.32 -16.74
N ALA A 137 -6.78 -2.35 -16.34
CA ALA A 137 -6.43 -2.05 -14.95
C ALA A 137 -6.72 -0.57 -14.64
N ASP A 138 -7.46 -0.33 -13.56
CA ASP A 138 -7.90 1.02 -13.18
C ASP A 138 -6.88 1.71 -12.29
N ARG A 139 -6.30 0.97 -11.33
CA ARG A 139 -5.45 1.50 -10.27
C ARG A 139 -4.16 0.69 -10.14
N TYR A 140 -3.12 1.38 -9.66
CA TYR A 140 -1.86 0.70 -9.30
C TYR A 140 -1.35 1.22 -7.96
N LEU A 141 -1.07 0.33 -7.02
CA LEU A 141 -0.47 0.65 -5.73
C LEU A 141 0.99 0.23 -5.72
N LEU A 142 1.88 1.20 -5.61
CA LEU A 142 3.32 0.99 -5.45
C LEU A 142 3.84 1.87 -4.31
N ARG A 143 3.99 1.29 -3.12
CA ARG A 143 4.54 2.06 -1.99
C ARG A 143 5.98 2.44 -2.27
N HIS A 144 6.32 3.72 -2.05
CA HIS A 144 7.70 4.19 -2.18
C HIS A 144 8.55 3.82 -0.96
N GLU A 145 7.90 3.47 0.14
CA GLU A 145 8.42 3.07 1.46
C GLU A 145 9.16 4.18 2.20
N THR A 146 9.88 5.04 1.50
CA THR A 146 10.49 6.29 1.97
C THR A 146 10.92 7.14 0.78
N ALA A 147 10.86 8.46 0.92
CA ALA A 147 11.38 9.44 -0.05
C ALA A 147 12.82 9.90 0.28
N ASP A 148 13.46 9.24 1.23
CA ASP A 148 14.85 9.47 1.60
C ASP A 148 15.73 8.35 1.01
N ALA A 149 16.74 8.74 0.21
CA ALA A 149 17.56 7.76 -0.53
C ALA A 149 18.48 6.94 0.39
N GLU A 150 19.00 7.53 1.47
CA GLU A 150 19.84 6.81 2.42
C GLU A 150 19.00 5.79 3.20
N HIS A 151 17.84 6.21 3.70
CA HIS A 151 16.92 5.33 4.37
C HIS A 151 16.37 4.23 3.45
N PHE A 152 16.11 4.53 2.17
CA PHE A 152 15.71 3.53 1.18
C PHE A 152 16.78 2.43 1.04
N GLY A 153 18.06 2.81 1.01
CA GLY A 153 19.19 1.88 0.98
C GLY A 153 19.32 1.02 2.25
N MET A 154 18.86 1.53 3.41
CA MET A 154 18.80 0.72 4.64
C MET A 154 17.71 -0.37 4.60
N LEU A 155 16.64 -0.13 3.84
CA LEU A 155 15.49 -1.04 3.73
C LEU A 155 15.63 -2.07 2.58
N HIS A 156 16.47 -1.77 1.59
CA HIS A 156 16.56 -2.54 0.34
C HIS A 156 18.00 -2.89 -0.03
N PRO A 157 18.22 -3.98 -0.79
CA PRO A 157 19.54 -4.28 -1.31
C PRO A 157 19.97 -3.28 -2.40
N GLU A 158 21.29 -3.16 -2.64
CA GLU A 158 21.91 -2.18 -3.53
C GLU A 158 21.36 -2.15 -4.97
N ASN A 159 20.81 -3.26 -5.45
CA ASN A 159 20.22 -3.35 -6.78
C ASN A 159 18.79 -2.79 -6.88
N GLN A 160 18.23 -2.31 -5.79
CA GLN A 160 16.97 -1.57 -5.75
C GLN A 160 17.25 -0.12 -5.35
N THR A 161 16.80 0.83 -6.13
CA THR A 161 17.06 2.26 -5.92
C THR A 161 15.77 3.05 -5.75
N LEU A 162 15.84 4.11 -4.95
CA LEU A 162 14.72 5.04 -4.80
C LEU A 162 14.36 5.69 -6.14
N ASP A 163 15.34 6.04 -6.96
CA ASP A 163 15.09 6.69 -8.27
C ASP A 163 14.26 5.79 -9.20
N SER A 164 14.57 4.47 -9.26
CA SER A 164 13.76 3.51 -10.02
C SER A 164 12.32 3.45 -9.50
N ARG A 165 12.15 3.40 -8.17
CA ARG A 165 10.84 3.36 -7.52
C ARG A 165 10.02 4.62 -7.83
N MET A 166 10.64 5.78 -7.72
CA MET A 166 9.99 7.06 -8.01
C MET A 166 9.65 7.20 -9.49
N GLN A 167 10.53 6.78 -10.39
CA GLN A 167 10.25 6.79 -11.83
C GLN A 167 9.02 5.93 -12.16
N CYS A 168 8.91 4.73 -11.58
CA CYS A 168 7.70 3.90 -11.74
C CYS A 168 6.41 4.62 -11.31
N LEU A 169 6.43 5.36 -10.21
CA LEU A 169 5.28 6.14 -9.76
C LEU A 169 4.90 7.24 -10.75
N TYR A 170 5.88 7.96 -11.30
CA TYR A 170 5.62 8.99 -12.31
C TYR A 170 5.13 8.38 -13.62
N ASP A 171 5.65 7.22 -14.04
CA ASP A 171 5.20 6.48 -15.22
C ASP A 171 3.74 6.06 -15.09
N LEU A 172 3.37 5.48 -13.93
CA LEU A 172 1.99 5.10 -13.63
C LEU A 172 1.03 6.29 -13.72
N LYS A 173 1.42 7.43 -13.16
CA LYS A 173 0.62 8.65 -13.20
C LYS A 173 0.49 9.20 -14.62
N ALA A 174 1.57 9.19 -15.40
CA ALA A 174 1.59 9.63 -16.80
C ALA A 174 0.69 8.75 -17.68
N LEU A 175 0.56 7.46 -17.39
CA LEU A 175 -0.33 6.53 -18.07
C LEU A 175 -1.80 6.63 -17.62
N GLY A 176 -2.12 7.52 -16.66
CA GLY A 176 -3.49 7.76 -16.23
C GLY A 176 -4.06 6.68 -15.29
N TYR A 177 -3.22 5.98 -14.54
CA TYR A 177 -3.68 5.18 -13.43
C TYR A 177 -4.17 6.07 -12.28
N GLN A 178 -5.16 5.60 -11.54
CA GLN A 178 -5.32 6.05 -10.17
C GLN A 178 -4.14 5.47 -9.37
N THR A 179 -3.10 6.30 -9.19
CA THR A 179 -1.81 5.86 -8.68
C THR A 179 -1.76 5.96 -7.16
N GLY A 180 -1.42 4.85 -6.52
CA GLY A 180 -1.22 4.78 -5.08
C GLY A 180 0.26 4.72 -4.71
N CYS A 181 0.64 5.46 -3.68
CA CYS A 181 1.95 5.36 -3.03
C CYS A 181 1.79 5.05 -1.53
N GLY A 182 2.84 5.17 -0.74
CA GLY A 182 2.75 4.99 0.70
C GLY A 182 4.06 4.58 1.35
N ILE A 183 4.00 4.48 2.67
CA ILE A 183 5.16 4.20 3.53
C ILE A 183 4.82 3.17 4.61
N MET A 184 5.85 2.60 5.22
CA MET A 184 5.76 1.96 6.54
C MET A 184 6.19 2.95 7.61
N VAL A 185 5.53 2.93 8.77
CA VAL A 185 5.84 3.80 9.91
C VAL A 185 6.61 3.03 10.96
N GLY A 186 7.73 3.58 11.41
CA GLY A 186 8.58 2.96 12.45
C GLY A 186 9.53 1.89 11.90
N THR A 187 9.93 2.00 10.63
CA THR A 187 11.01 1.16 10.09
C THR A 187 12.36 1.51 10.73
N PRO A 188 13.31 0.56 10.78
CA PRO A 188 14.64 0.83 11.34
C PRO A 188 15.29 2.07 10.73
N GLY A 189 15.78 2.96 11.58
CA GLY A 189 16.42 4.21 11.17
C GLY A 189 15.47 5.34 10.72
N GLN A 190 14.16 5.15 10.72
CA GLN A 190 13.20 6.19 10.34
C GLN A 190 13.13 7.29 11.40
N THR A 191 13.29 8.54 10.99
CA THR A 191 13.20 9.73 11.84
C THR A 191 12.03 10.62 11.43
N ALA A 192 11.68 11.59 12.27
CA ALA A 192 10.66 12.60 11.94
C ALA A 192 11.02 13.40 10.67
N GLU A 193 12.32 13.66 10.44
CA GLU A 193 12.82 14.32 9.22
C GLU A 193 12.52 13.46 7.98
N ILE A 194 12.78 12.15 8.05
CA ILE A 194 12.50 11.21 6.95
C ILE A 194 11.01 11.18 6.65
N ILE A 195 10.16 11.04 7.67
CA ILE A 195 8.69 11.07 7.49
C ILE A 195 8.24 12.43 6.92
N ALA A 196 8.87 13.53 7.32
CA ALA A 196 8.57 14.85 6.75
C ALA A 196 8.92 14.95 5.25
N LYS A 197 9.98 14.26 4.79
CA LYS A 197 10.28 14.11 3.34
C LYS A 197 9.20 13.31 2.62
N ASP A 198 8.71 12.24 3.24
CA ASP A 198 7.61 11.44 2.72
C ASP A 198 6.32 12.26 2.59
N MET A 199 5.96 13.03 3.61
CA MET A 199 4.81 13.92 3.58
C MET A 199 4.90 14.95 2.46
N LYS A 200 6.06 15.60 2.29
CA LYS A 200 6.31 16.55 1.19
C LYS A 200 6.25 15.89 -0.19
N PHE A 201 6.77 14.67 -0.31
CA PHE A 201 6.65 13.91 -1.55
C PHE A 201 5.18 13.66 -1.88
N MET A 202 4.39 13.13 -0.95
CA MET A 202 2.96 12.85 -1.15
C MET A 202 2.16 14.11 -1.46
N GLU A 203 2.44 15.23 -0.79
CA GLU A 203 1.83 16.55 -1.05
C GLU A 203 2.07 17.00 -2.50
N LYS A 204 3.30 16.89 -2.98
CA LYS A 204 3.69 17.29 -4.34
C LYS A 204 3.20 16.31 -5.41
N PHE A 205 3.34 15.02 -5.16
CA PHE A 205 2.98 13.95 -6.08
C PHE A 205 1.46 13.84 -6.27
N ARG A 206 0.67 14.16 -5.23
CA ARG A 206 -0.79 14.10 -5.20
C ARG A 206 -1.32 12.74 -5.69
N PRO A 207 -1.03 11.67 -4.98
CA PRO A 207 -1.52 10.34 -5.33
C PRO A 207 -3.04 10.27 -5.16
N GLU A 208 -3.68 9.36 -5.88
CA GLU A 208 -5.10 9.04 -5.71
C GLU A 208 -5.35 8.06 -4.55
N MET A 209 -4.28 7.41 -4.07
CA MET A 209 -4.35 6.46 -2.95
C MET A 209 -3.07 6.50 -2.13
N ILE A 210 -3.17 6.43 -0.81
CA ILE A 210 -2.01 6.36 0.10
C ILE A 210 -2.16 5.18 1.05
N GLY A 211 -1.24 4.23 0.97
CA GLY A 211 -1.17 3.08 1.86
C GLY A 211 -0.16 3.29 2.98
N VAL A 212 -0.60 3.62 4.19
CA VAL A 212 0.26 3.76 5.36
C VAL A 212 -0.08 2.70 6.39
N GLY A 213 0.93 2.08 6.95
CA GLY A 213 0.77 1.10 8.03
C GLY A 213 2.01 1.03 8.91
N PRO A 214 1.88 0.58 10.16
CA PRO A 214 3.03 0.39 11.03
C PRO A 214 3.93 -0.73 10.48
N PHE A 215 5.23 -0.58 10.67
CA PHE A 215 6.19 -1.64 10.42
C PHE A 215 5.94 -2.81 11.38
N LEU A 216 5.95 -4.01 10.84
CA LEU A 216 5.86 -5.25 11.61
C LEU A 216 7.08 -6.11 11.31
N PRO A 217 7.94 -6.40 12.29
CA PRO A 217 9.09 -7.26 12.09
C PRO A 217 8.62 -8.69 11.76
N HIS A 218 9.15 -9.25 10.69
CA HIS A 218 8.85 -10.64 10.33
C HIS A 218 9.99 -11.55 10.74
N LYS A 219 9.70 -12.66 11.42
CA LYS A 219 10.65 -13.60 12.04
C LYS A 219 11.74 -14.15 11.09
N ASP A 220 11.48 -14.17 9.79
CA ASP A 220 12.38 -14.72 8.77
C ASP A 220 13.01 -13.62 7.90
N THR A 221 13.22 -12.43 8.47
CA THR A 221 13.83 -11.28 7.79
C THR A 221 15.05 -10.76 8.56
N PRO A 222 15.92 -9.97 7.94
CA PRO A 222 16.99 -9.27 8.67
C PRO A 222 16.49 -8.42 9.84
N PHE A 223 15.29 -7.85 9.74
CA PHE A 223 14.69 -6.96 10.73
C PHE A 223 13.81 -7.69 11.76
N LYS A 224 14.02 -8.99 11.95
CA LYS A 224 13.20 -9.82 12.85
C LYS A 224 13.22 -9.40 14.32
N ASP A 225 14.31 -8.78 14.75
CA ASP A 225 14.54 -8.37 16.14
C ASP A 225 14.32 -6.86 16.34
N GLU A 226 13.87 -6.14 15.31
CA GLU A 226 13.58 -4.71 15.37
C GLU A 226 12.22 -4.45 16.05
N GLU A 227 12.06 -3.26 16.60
CA GLU A 227 10.81 -2.85 17.22
C GLU A 227 9.70 -2.65 16.17
N LYS A 228 8.47 -2.96 16.54
CA LYS A 228 7.30 -2.68 15.71
C LYS A 228 6.99 -1.18 15.67
N GLY A 229 6.44 -0.71 14.56
CA GLY A 229 6.04 0.68 14.37
C GLY A 229 4.89 1.11 15.29
N SER A 230 4.84 2.40 15.60
CA SER A 230 3.81 3.02 16.44
C SER A 230 2.46 3.13 15.71
N VAL A 231 1.40 2.64 16.35
CA VAL A 231 0.02 2.83 15.87
C VAL A 231 -0.39 4.30 15.98
N GLU A 232 -0.08 4.96 17.09
CA GLU A 232 -0.42 6.37 17.30
C GLU A 232 0.19 7.27 16.22
N LEU A 233 1.50 7.10 15.94
CA LEU A 233 2.16 7.85 14.86
C LEU A 233 1.57 7.50 13.50
N THR A 234 1.20 6.23 13.26
CA THR A 234 0.55 5.81 12.01
C THR A 234 -0.80 6.50 11.83
N LEU A 235 -1.61 6.58 12.90
CA LEU A 235 -2.90 7.27 12.88
C LEU A 235 -2.73 8.77 12.66
N LEU A 236 -1.75 9.39 13.29
CA LEU A 236 -1.43 10.80 13.05
C LEU A 236 -1.09 11.04 11.57
N ILE A 237 -0.20 10.24 10.98
CA ILE A 237 0.19 10.38 9.58
C ILE A 237 -1.01 10.17 8.65
N LEU A 238 -1.88 9.20 8.91
CA LEU A 238 -3.12 8.99 8.15
C LEU A 238 -4.06 10.20 8.25
N ALA A 239 -4.24 10.75 9.46
CA ALA A 239 -5.04 11.94 9.66
C ALA A 239 -4.47 13.15 8.91
N LEU A 240 -3.16 13.35 8.98
CA LEU A 240 -2.46 14.42 8.25
C LEU A 240 -2.56 14.23 6.72
N CYS A 241 -2.49 13.00 6.22
CA CYS A 241 -2.72 12.70 4.80
C CYS A 241 -4.14 13.08 4.36
N ARG A 242 -5.17 12.78 5.17
CA ARG A 242 -6.56 13.19 4.90
C ARG A 242 -6.73 14.70 4.88
N ILE A 243 -6.13 15.40 5.85
CA ILE A 243 -6.19 16.86 5.94
C ILE A 243 -5.50 17.51 4.72
N MET A 244 -4.31 17.02 4.36
CA MET A 244 -3.50 17.51 3.26
C MET A 244 -4.13 17.23 1.89
N LEU A 245 -4.72 16.05 1.72
CA LEU A 245 -5.30 15.56 0.48
C LEU A 245 -6.73 15.04 0.73
N PRO A 246 -7.73 15.93 0.79
CA PRO A 246 -9.11 15.57 1.18
C PRO A 246 -9.77 14.46 0.37
N ASP A 247 -9.42 14.32 -0.89
CA ASP A 247 -10.05 13.36 -1.82
C ASP A 247 -9.27 12.05 -1.97
N VAL A 248 -8.10 11.90 -1.28
CA VAL A 248 -7.26 10.72 -1.40
C VAL A 248 -7.93 9.48 -0.80
N LEU A 249 -7.77 8.33 -1.43
CA LEU A 249 -8.21 7.07 -0.86
C LEU A 249 -7.17 6.56 0.15
N LEU A 250 -7.60 6.32 1.38
CA LEU A 250 -6.76 5.79 2.46
C LEU A 250 -7.21 4.36 2.81
N PRO A 251 -6.64 3.31 2.20
CA PRO A 251 -6.99 1.94 2.56
C PRO A 251 -6.48 1.60 3.97
N ALA A 252 -7.34 1.01 4.80
CA ALA A 252 -6.91 0.39 6.04
C ALA A 252 -5.94 -0.74 5.75
N THR A 253 -4.78 -0.74 6.41
CA THR A 253 -3.80 -1.81 6.27
C THR A 253 -4.02 -2.89 7.31
N THR A 254 -3.80 -4.15 6.96
CA THR A 254 -3.88 -5.30 7.89
C THR A 254 -2.95 -5.11 9.09
N ALA A 255 -1.82 -4.45 8.89
CA ALA A 255 -0.84 -4.18 9.94
C ALA A 255 -1.41 -3.38 11.12
N LEU A 256 -2.30 -2.39 10.87
CA LEU A 256 -2.95 -1.61 11.93
C LEU A 256 -3.75 -2.51 12.89
N GLY A 257 -4.56 -3.42 12.35
CA GLY A 257 -5.33 -4.35 13.17
C GLY A 257 -4.50 -5.39 13.90
N THR A 258 -3.26 -5.65 13.44
CA THR A 258 -2.38 -6.66 14.04
C THR A 258 -1.58 -6.12 15.23
N VAL A 259 -1.23 -4.83 15.24
CA VAL A 259 -0.38 -4.25 16.30
C VAL A 259 -1.16 -4.02 17.61
N GLU A 260 -2.43 -3.62 17.51
CA GLU A 260 -3.26 -3.33 18.70
C GLU A 260 -3.81 -4.58 19.38
N SER A 261 -3.83 -5.68 18.67
CA SER A 261 -4.44 -6.88 19.21
C SER A 261 -3.40 -7.79 19.87
N ASP A 262 -3.38 -7.86 21.18
CA ASP A 262 -3.25 -9.15 21.87
C ASP A 262 -4.44 -10.05 21.43
N GLY A 263 -4.81 -10.04 20.14
CA GLY A 263 -5.91 -10.77 19.52
C GLY A 263 -7.29 -10.08 19.54
N LYS A 264 -7.40 -8.80 19.88
CA LYS A 264 -8.67 -8.04 19.84
C LYS A 264 -8.53 -6.82 18.94
N ILE A 265 -9.27 -6.82 17.83
CA ILE A 265 -9.45 -5.65 16.97
C ILE A 265 -10.32 -4.66 17.75
N THR A 266 -9.73 -3.57 18.22
CA THR A 266 -10.50 -2.42 18.70
C THR A 266 -10.90 -1.57 17.50
N VAL A 267 -12.11 -1.77 17.04
CA VAL A 267 -12.71 -1.12 15.85
C VAL A 267 -13.00 0.37 16.10
N ASP A 268 -12.78 0.88 17.30
CA ASP A 268 -13.36 2.14 17.77
C ASP A 268 -12.67 3.43 17.24
N ILE A 269 -11.48 3.36 16.69
CA ILE A 269 -10.71 4.57 16.28
C ILE A 269 -10.57 4.71 14.75
N VAL A 270 -10.75 3.63 14.01
CA VAL A 270 -10.34 3.52 12.60
C VAL A 270 -11.42 3.82 11.54
N PRO A 271 -12.74 3.71 11.78
CA PRO A 271 -13.73 3.68 10.69
C PRO A 271 -13.86 4.95 9.85
N PHE A 272 -13.37 6.09 10.29
CA PHE A 272 -13.71 7.38 9.66
C PHE A 272 -12.53 8.21 9.15
N ILE A 273 -11.30 7.75 9.28
CA ILE A 273 -10.14 8.37 8.64
C ILE A 273 -10.00 7.87 7.19
N PHE A 274 -10.46 6.65 6.92
CA PHE A 274 -10.32 5.91 5.68
C PHE A 274 -11.40 6.26 4.65
#